data_7b0954b87b8e42ebc135fc8ffbf89876
#
_entry.id   7b0954b87b8e42ebc135fc8ffbf89876
#
_cell.length_a   1.000
_cell.length_b   1.000
_cell.length_c   1.000
_cell.angle_alpha   90.00
_cell.angle_beta   90.00
_cell.angle_gamma   90.00
#
_symmetry.space_group_name_H-M   'P 1'
#
loop_
_entity.id
_entity.type
_entity.pdbx_description
1 polymer ?
#
loop_
_entity_poly.entity_id
_entity_poly.type
_entity_poly.pdbx_seq_one_letter_code
_entity_poly.pdbx_strand_id
1 'polypeptide(L)'
;MTTQVNRISAVTLLIHNMEKSCNFYSQIPGFRLVYGGSSKDIFTTFEIGEEVPRTCLNLELITTAISNSEHCRNHFGRIIFHTEDVDKLYSYMKSNQNISNIVSFENEPLDALWGERYFHMREPDGYQLSFAMPIKSRA
;
A
#
# COMPACT_ATOMS: atom_id res chain seq x y z
N MET A 1 -26.92 14.41 -15.52
CA MET A 1 -25.56 13.83 -15.44
C MET A 1 -24.60 14.88 -14.87
N THR A 2 -23.84 14.49 -13.91
CA THR A 2 -22.90 15.42 -13.24
C THR A 2 -21.51 15.27 -13.86
N THR A 3 -20.75 16.38 -13.83
CA THR A 3 -19.34 16.39 -14.23
C THR A 3 -18.41 16.27 -13.02
N GLN A 4 -18.98 16.02 -11.84
CA GLN A 4 -18.23 15.97 -10.59
C GLN A 4 -17.32 14.75 -10.52
N VAL A 5 -16.08 14.97 -10.09
CA VAL A 5 -15.17 13.87 -9.76
C VAL A 5 -15.53 13.38 -8.36
N ASN A 6 -15.66 12.07 -8.17
CA ASN A 6 -16.19 11.50 -6.93
C ASN A 6 -15.16 10.85 -6.04
N ARG A 7 -14.13 10.25 -6.63
CA ARG A 7 -13.16 9.47 -5.83
C ARG A 7 -11.90 9.16 -6.65
N ILE A 8 -10.89 8.69 -5.95
CA ILE A 8 -9.73 8.08 -6.59
C ILE A 8 -10.09 6.63 -6.87
N SER A 9 -10.03 6.20 -8.14
CA SER A 9 -10.39 4.83 -8.51
C SER A 9 -9.18 3.90 -8.49
N ALA A 10 -7.99 4.41 -8.75
CA ALA A 10 -6.78 3.60 -8.76
C ALA A 10 -5.54 4.47 -8.58
N VAL A 11 -4.49 3.86 -8.04
CA VAL A 11 -3.15 4.43 -7.99
C VAL A 11 -2.22 3.43 -8.67
N THR A 12 -1.32 3.90 -9.52
CA THR A 12 -0.31 3.04 -10.15
C THR A 12 1.06 3.39 -9.59
N LEU A 13 1.75 2.37 -9.10
CA LEU A 13 3.12 2.49 -8.61
C LEU A 13 4.08 1.87 -9.62
N LEU A 14 5.18 2.56 -9.87
CA LEU A 14 6.25 2.02 -10.71
C LEU A 14 7.17 1.19 -9.82
N ILE A 15 7.41 -0.05 -10.22
CA ILE A 15 8.16 -1.01 -9.41
C ILE A 15 9.32 -1.63 -10.20
N HIS A 16 10.29 -2.20 -9.50
CA HIS A 16 11.47 -2.82 -10.12
C HIS A 16 11.39 -4.33 -10.24
N ASN A 17 10.64 -4.98 -9.34
CA ASN A 17 10.60 -6.44 -9.28
C ASN A 17 9.16 -6.89 -9.04
N MET A 18 8.52 -7.39 -10.10
CA MET A 18 7.10 -7.75 -10.04
C MET A 18 6.84 -8.88 -9.04
N GLU A 19 7.70 -9.89 -9.02
CA GLU A 19 7.53 -11.01 -8.09
C GLU A 19 7.56 -10.55 -6.63
N LYS A 20 8.55 -9.73 -6.29
CA LYS A 20 8.72 -9.24 -4.93
C LYS A 20 7.57 -8.35 -4.50
N SER A 21 7.15 -7.44 -5.38
CA SER A 21 6.05 -6.53 -5.09
C SER A 21 4.73 -7.27 -4.99
N CYS A 22 4.47 -8.22 -5.88
CA CYS A 22 3.24 -9.04 -5.81
C CYS A 22 3.22 -9.89 -4.55
N ASN A 23 4.35 -10.44 -4.15
CA ASN A 23 4.43 -11.20 -2.90
C ASN A 23 4.06 -10.33 -1.69
N PHE A 24 4.52 -9.09 -1.69
CA PHE A 24 4.19 -8.18 -0.62
C PHE A 24 2.69 -7.84 -0.60
N TYR A 25 2.18 -7.29 -1.71
CA TYR A 25 0.81 -6.78 -1.74
C TYR A 25 -0.23 -7.89 -1.60
N SER A 26 0.04 -9.07 -2.15
CA SER A 26 -0.92 -10.19 -2.05
C SER A 26 -1.11 -10.68 -0.63
N GLN A 27 -0.20 -10.39 0.27
CA GLN A 27 -0.28 -10.83 1.67
C GLN A 27 -0.96 -9.83 2.59
N ILE A 28 -1.29 -8.63 2.09
CA ILE A 28 -2.01 -7.64 2.89
C ILE A 28 -3.48 -8.04 2.93
N PRO A 29 -4.05 -8.25 4.14
CA PRO A 29 -5.48 -8.56 4.23
C PRO A 29 -6.32 -7.49 3.55
N GLY A 30 -7.28 -7.91 2.75
CA GLY A 30 -8.16 -7.01 2.02
C GLY A 30 -7.71 -6.70 0.60
N PHE A 31 -6.49 -7.07 0.23
CA PHE A 31 -5.99 -6.93 -1.14
C PHE A 31 -6.29 -8.22 -1.91
N ARG A 32 -6.83 -8.09 -3.11
CA ARG A 32 -7.16 -9.24 -3.96
C ARG A 32 -6.57 -9.04 -5.34
N LEU A 33 -5.82 -10.03 -5.81
CA LEU A 33 -5.26 -10.02 -7.16
C LEU A 33 -6.38 -10.22 -8.17
N VAL A 34 -6.50 -9.32 -9.15
CA VAL A 34 -7.52 -9.43 -10.20
C VAL A 34 -6.92 -9.46 -11.61
N TYR A 35 -5.65 -9.10 -11.77
CA TYR A 35 -4.97 -9.15 -13.05
C TYR A 35 -3.47 -9.26 -12.84
N GLY A 36 -2.81 -10.08 -13.66
CA GLY A 36 -1.37 -10.22 -13.59
C GLY A 36 -0.91 -11.06 -12.40
N GLY A 37 0.13 -10.63 -11.73
CA GLY A 37 0.61 -11.24 -10.48
C GLY A 37 1.76 -12.20 -10.64
N SER A 38 2.20 -12.50 -11.87
CA SER A 38 3.33 -13.39 -12.09
C SER A 38 4.62 -12.59 -12.29
N SER A 39 5.76 -13.25 -12.03
CA SER A 39 7.07 -12.64 -12.24
C SER A 39 7.30 -12.21 -13.69
N LYS A 40 6.51 -12.71 -14.62
CA LYS A 40 6.61 -12.39 -16.05
C LYS A 40 5.71 -11.25 -16.48
N ASP A 41 4.82 -10.79 -15.60
CA ASP A 41 3.90 -9.72 -15.94
C ASP A 41 4.58 -8.37 -15.80
N ILE A 42 4.21 -7.44 -16.68
CA ILE A 42 4.70 -6.06 -16.60
C ILE A 42 3.68 -5.15 -15.92
N PHE A 43 2.49 -5.66 -15.65
CA PHE A 43 1.41 -4.89 -15.03
C PHE A 43 0.56 -5.82 -14.19
N THR A 44 0.19 -5.37 -12.99
CA THR A 44 -0.61 -6.14 -12.04
C THR A 44 -1.63 -5.21 -11.39
N THR A 45 -2.82 -5.73 -11.13
CA THR A 45 -3.87 -4.97 -10.44
C THR A 45 -4.37 -5.75 -9.24
N PHE A 46 -4.45 -5.05 -8.10
CA PHE A 46 -5.13 -5.53 -6.90
C PHE A 46 -6.36 -4.67 -6.65
N GLU A 47 -7.46 -5.31 -6.27
CA GLU A 47 -8.60 -4.60 -5.70
C GLU A 47 -8.46 -4.54 -4.18
N ILE A 48 -8.92 -3.45 -3.57
CA ILE A 48 -8.78 -3.23 -2.14
C ILE A 48 -10.15 -3.05 -1.50
N GLY A 49 -10.39 -3.80 -0.43
CA GLY A 49 -11.60 -3.66 0.37
C GLY A 49 -12.84 -4.26 -0.25
N GLU A 50 -13.98 -4.04 0.38
CA GLU A 50 -15.26 -4.62 -0.03
C GLU A 50 -16.23 -3.62 -0.65
N GLU A 51 -15.96 -2.32 -0.49
CA GLU A 51 -16.87 -1.30 -1.02
C GLU A 51 -16.90 -1.31 -2.54
N VAL A 52 -18.07 -1.03 -3.09
CA VAL A 52 -18.30 -0.98 -4.55
C VAL A 52 -18.65 0.46 -4.92
N PRO A 53 -18.06 1.03 -5.97
CA PRO A 53 -16.99 0.46 -6.81
C PRO A 53 -15.65 0.35 -6.06
N ARG A 54 -14.87 -0.65 -6.42
CA ARG A 54 -13.61 -0.96 -5.75
C ARG A 54 -12.52 0.06 -6.08
N THR A 55 -11.62 0.28 -5.12
CA THR A 55 -10.39 1.02 -5.36
C THR A 55 -9.30 0.03 -5.72
N CYS A 56 -8.48 0.38 -6.69
CA CYS A 56 -7.43 -0.51 -7.16
C CYS A 56 -6.04 0.06 -6.90
N LEU A 57 -5.10 -0.83 -6.66
CA LEU A 57 -3.67 -0.53 -6.69
C LEU A 57 -3.08 -1.29 -7.87
N ASN A 58 -2.45 -0.55 -8.78
CA ASN A 58 -1.76 -1.14 -9.91
C ASN A 58 -0.26 -1.10 -9.69
N LEU A 59 0.43 -2.12 -10.16
CA LEU A 59 1.88 -2.18 -10.19
C LEU A 59 2.32 -2.24 -11.63
N GLU A 60 3.23 -1.36 -12.04
CA GLU A 60 3.74 -1.32 -13.40
C GLU A 60 5.26 -1.45 -13.35
N LEU A 61 5.79 -2.45 -14.06
CA LEU A 61 7.22 -2.71 -14.05
C LEU A 61 7.97 -1.63 -14.82
N ILE A 62 9.02 -1.09 -14.21
CA ILE A 62 9.93 -0.16 -14.90
C ILE A 62 10.74 -0.97 -15.89
N THR A 63 10.53 -0.71 -17.19
CA THR A 63 11.21 -1.44 -18.26
C THR A 63 12.42 -0.68 -18.83
N THR A 64 12.59 0.59 -18.45
CA THR A 64 13.74 1.39 -18.83
C THR A 64 14.40 1.95 -17.59
N ALA A 65 15.73 2.09 -17.63
CA ALA A 65 16.45 2.69 -16.51
C ALA A 65 16.09 4.17 -16.44
N ILE A 66 15.34 4.54 -15.41
CA ILE A 66 15.07 5.94 -15.09
C ILE A 66 16.03 6.30 -13.97
N SER A 67 17.02 7.13 -14.28
CA SER A 67 18.13 7.42 -13.39
C SER A 67 17.71 8.02 -12.03
N ASN A 68 16.53 8.64 -11.97
CA ASN A 68 16.04 9.31 -10.74
C ASN A 68 14.85 8.63 -10.11
N SER A 69 14.53 7.39 -10.52
CA SER A 69 13.33 6.72 -10.04
C SER A 69 13.32 6.52 -8.52
N GLU A 70 14.48 6.18 -7.94
CA GLU A 70 14.58 5.97 -6.49
C GLU A 70 14.35 7.28 -5.72
N HIS A 71 14.94 8.37 -6.20
CA HIS A 71 14.73 9.69 -5.60
C HIS A 71 13.25 10.08 -5.66
N CYS A 72 12.61 9.85 -6.81
CA CYS A 72 11.18 10.17 -6.97
C CYS A 72 10.32 9.36 -6.01
N ARG A 73 10.62 8.07 -5.80
CA ARG A 73 9.86 7.24 -4.87
C ARG A 73 10.02 7.71 -3.43
N ASN A 74 11.23 8.13 -3.03
CA ASN A 74 11.47 8.66 -1.69
C ASN A 74 10.69 9.93 -1.41
N HIS A 75 10.38 10.69 -2.45
CA HIS A 75 9.67 11.97 -2.35
C HIS A 75 8.25 11.92 -2.91
N PHE A 76 7.73 10.73 -3.15
CA PHE A 76 6.38 10.56 -3.70
C PHE A 76 5.29 11.05 -2.74
N GLY A 77 5.57 11.09 -1.44
CA GLY A 77 4.57 11.27 -0.42
C GLY A 77 4.19 9.92 0.14
N ARG A 78 2.93 9.68 0.39
CA ARG A 78 2.51 8.38 0.92
C ARG A 78 1.11 8.02 0.49
N ILE A 79 0.84 6.73 0.52
CA ILE A 79 -0.52 6.21 0.39
C ILE A 79 -0.99 5.82 1.78
N ILE A 80 -2.16 6.29 2.16
CA ILE A 80 -2.74 5.97 3.46
C ILE A 80 -3.89 4.99 3.23
N PHE A 81 -3.78 3.82 3.82
CA PHE A 81 -4.82 2.79 3.78
C PHE A 81 -5.57 2.78 5.09
N HIS A 82 -6.88 2.67 5.01
CA HIS A 82 -7.69 2.49 6.21
C HIS A 82 -7.69 1.02 6.62
N THR A 83 -7.53 0.76 7.90
CA THR A 83 -7.73 -0.56 8.50
C THR A 83 -8.56 -0.41 9.77
N GLU A 84 -9.29 -1.45 10.14
CA GLU A 84 -10.12 -1.39 11.33
C GLU A 84 -9.34 -1.63 12.63
N ASP A 85 -8.15 -2.25 12.54
CA ASP A 85 -7.33 -2.54 13.71
C ASP A 85 -5.86 -2.41 13.33
N VAL A 86 -5.32 -1.23 13.59
CA VAL A 86 -3.93 -0.89 13.27
C VAL A 86 -2.95 -1.79 14.02
N ASP A 87 -3.20 -2.03 15.30
CA ASP A 87 -2.28 -2.85 16.12
C ASP A 87 -2.24 -4.30 15.65
N LYS A 88 -3.39 -4.84 15.32
CA LYS A 88 -3.48 -6.21 14.83
C LYS A 88 -2.79 -6.37 13.48
N LEU A 89 -2.99 -5.41 12.59
CA LEU A 89 -2.33 -5.43 11.28
C LEU A 89 -0.82 -5.31 11.44
N TYR A 90 -0.36 -4.41 12.30
CA TYR A 90 1.07 -4.25 12.56
C TYR A 90 1.69 -5.55 13.08
N SER A 91 1.07 -6.18 14.07
CA SER A 91 1.54 -7.44 14.64
C SER A 91 1.60 -8.56 13.60
N TYR A 92 0.57 -8.63 12.74
CA TYR A 92 0.54 -9.59 11.65
C TYR A 92 1.73 -9.40 10.71
N MET A 93 1.95 -8.15 10.28
CA MET A 93 3.03 -7.85 9.34
C MET A 93 4.41 -8.07 9.96
N LYS A 94 4.60 -7.70 11.22
CA LYS A 94 5.88 -7.88 11.91
C LYS A 94 6.22 -9.36 12.09
N SER A 95 5.23 -10.19 12.35
CA SER A 95 5.46 -11.62 12.59
C SER A 95 5.48 -12.45 11.31
N ASN A 96 5.07 -11.88 10.18
CA ASN A 96 5.12 -12.56 8.89
C ASN A 96 6.47 -12.28 8.22
N GLN A 97 7.37 -13.25 8.23
CA GLN A 97 8.73 -13.05 7.70
C GLN A 97 8.73 -12.75 6.20
N ASN A 98 7.74 -13.23 5.45
CA ASN A 98 7.64 -12.93 4.03
C ASN A 98 7.34 -11.45 3.78
N ILE A 99 6.77 -10.77 4.76
CA ILE A 99 6.57 -9.32 4.72
C ILE A 99 7.75 -8.61 5.37
N SER A 100 8.05 -8.95 6.62
CA SER A 100 9.02 -8.21 7.43
C SER A 100 10.42 -8.22 6.84
N ASN A 101 10.79 -9.23 6.05
CA ASN A 101 12.11 -9.30 5.43
C ASN A 101 12.27 -8.37 4.22
N ILE A 102 11.18 -7.86 3.66
CA ILE A 102 11.23 -7.06 2.42
C ILE A 102 10.68 -5.66 2.59
N VAL A 103 10.32 -5.26 3.80
CA VAL A 103 9.83 -3.92 4.11
C VAL A 103 10.65 -3.32 5.25
N SER A 104 10.46 -2.02 5.47
CA SER A 104 11.09 -1.31 6.57
C SER A 104 10.02 -0.59 7.36
N PHE A 105 9.81 -0.98 8.62
CA PHE A 105 8.84 -0.31 9.48
C PHE A 105 9.47 0.96 10.04
N GLU A 106 8.77 2.08 9.91
CA GLU A 106 9.31 3.38 10.33
C GLU A 106 8.90 3.76 11.74
N ASN A 107 7.80 3.21 12.24
CA ASN A 107 7.34 3.41 13.62
C ASN A 107 6.41 2.28 14.03
N GLU A 108 6.27 2.09 15.34
CA GLU A 108 5.22 1.27 15.88
C GLU A 108 3.90 2.06 15.86
N PRO A 109 2.73 1.39 15.99
CA PRO A 109 1.47 2.12 16.04
C PRO A 109 1.48 3.19 17.13
N LEU A 110 1.06 4.39 16.75
CA LEU A 110 0.97 5.51 17.69
C LEU A 110 -0.21 6.40 17.35
N ASP A 111 -0.65 7.17 18.34
CA ASP A 111 -1.77 8.08 18.20
C ASP A 111 -1.25 9.44 17.75
N ALA A 112 -1.86 9.95 16.68
CA ALA A 112 -1.53 11.28 16.17
C ALA A 112 -2.48 12.32 16.77
N LEU A 113 -2.00 13.56 16.85
CA LEU A 113 -2.79 14.65 17.42
C LEU A 113 -4.06 14.95 16.62
N TRP A 114 -4.08 14.59 15.35
CA TRP A 114 -5.25 14.82 14.49
C TRP A 114 -6.31 13.73 14.58
N GLY A 115 -6.16 12.78 15.52
CA GLY A 115 -7.24 11.85 15.82
C GLY A 115 -7.15 10.50 15.10
N GLU A 116 -5.96 10.13 14.65
CA GLU A 116 -5.75 8.81 14.03
C GLU A 116 -4.67 8.03 14.76
N ARG A 117 -4.84 6.71 14.76
CA ARG A 117 -3.78 5.79 15.15
C ARG A 117 -3.21 5.18 13.87
N TYR A 118 -1.89 5.12 13.75
CA TYR A 118 -1.27 4.75 12.49
C TYR A 118 0.12 4.16 12.68
N PHE A 119 0.62 3.49 11.65
CA PHE A 119 2.05 3.22 11.49
C PHE A 119 2.44 3.43 10.03
N HIS A 120 3.69 3.81 9.84
CA HIS A 120 4.30 4.00 8.52
C HIS A 120 5.28 2.88 8.23
N MET A 121 5.40 2.52 6.96
CA MET A 121 6.42 1.58 6.50
C MET A 121 6.88 1.95 5.10
N ARG A 122 8.05 1.44 4.73
CA ARG A 122 8.53 1.49 3.36
C ARG A 122 8.32 0.12 2.73
N GLU A 123 7.61 0.09 1.61
CA GLU A 123 7.35 -1.14 0.88
C GLU A 123 8.57 -1.52 0.02
N PRO A 124 8.58 -2.67 -0.70
CA PRO A 124 9.80 -3.16 -1.37
C PRO A 124 10.51 -2.19 -2.30
N ASP A 125 9.80 -1.25 -2.91
CA ASP A 125 10.40 -0.24 -3.80
C ASP A 125 10.71 1.07 -3.09
N GLY A 126 10.43 1.17 -1.79
CA GLY A 126 10.73 2.36 -1.01
C GLY A 126 9.59 3.35 -0.90
N TYR A 127 8.42 3.05 -1.45
CA TYR A 127 7.25 3.91 -1.26
C TYR A 127 6.81 3.88 0.19
N GLN A 128 6.44 5.04 0.72
CA GLN A 128 5.90 5.11 2.07
C GLN A 128 4.42 4.75 2.07
N LEU A 129 4.07 3.76 2.86
CA LEU A 129 2.68 3.38 3.10
C LEU A 129 2.33 3.68 4.54
N SER A 130 1.10 4.12 4.76
CA SER A 130 0.57 4.33 6.10
C SER A 130 -0.70 3.50 6.26
N PHE A 131 -0.85 2.85 7.40
CA PHE A 131 -2.06 2.13 7.74
C PHE A 131 -2.66 2.81 8.97
N ALA A 132 -3.90 3.25 8.86
CA ALA A 132 -4.49 4.16 9.83
C ALA A 132 -5.94 3.82 10.13
N MET A 133 -6.37 4.21 11.32
CA MET A 133 -7.77 4.13 11.72
C MET A 133 -8.11 5.36 12.57
N PRO A 134 -9.35 5.84 12.52
CA PRO A 134 -9.76 6.91 13.43
C PRO A 134 -9.70 6.43 14.87
N ILE A 135 -9.25 7.30 15.78
CA ILE A 135 -9.35 7.03 17.19
C ILE A 135 -10.81 7.30 17.57
N LYS A 136 -11.45 6.32 18.21
CA LYS A 136 -12.85 6.48 18.59
C LYS A 136 -13.01 7.67 19.51
N SER A 137 -13.97 8.51 19.16
CA SER A 137 -14.34 9.62 20.00
C SER A 137 -14.75 9.13 21.37
N ARG A 138 -14.26 9.79 22.41
CA ARG A 138 -14.73 9.54 23.77
C ARG A 138 -16.01 10.32 23.94
N ALA A 139 -17.08 9.58 24.00
CA ALA A 139 -18.37 10.19 24.29
C ALA A 139 -18.42 10.65 25.74
#